data_2e15b3e80735afe6a3bbbe62508644eb
#
_entry.id   2e15b3e80735afe6a3bbbe62508644eb
#
_cell.length_a   1.000
_cell.length_b   1.000
_cell.length_c   1.000
_cell.angle_alpha   90.00
_cell.angle_beta   90.00
_cell.angle_gamma   90.00
#
_symmetry.space_group_name_H-M   'P 1'
#
loop_
_entity.id
_entity.type
_entity.pdbx_description
1 polymer ?
#
loop_
_entity_poly.entity_id
_entity_poly.type
_entity_poly.pdbx_seq_one_letter_code
_entity_poly.pdbx_strand_id
1 'polypeptide(L)'
;LISCGAVALMYLVAEKLFDERIGLIAMLLTAINPWQFMQSRWSLDCNLFPHVFLLAFYLLLLGLEKRRYLYLSMIFFGLTFYCYGIAAYSVTAFLFVFFIWCLWKHQLKFREGLLCAVLFIIVALPETIVLGINAIHLGKTIETPFFTMQYFPDSLRSADILLLNFSFAQLGRNAWALFSRVFLQLPDIFFNSIPAFGPLYHVSIPFVFVGIIVFTSRLFKEKKIEKQTQMLALWGFLVTGIWVGLITYEVNINRVNIIFYPLILLCAYGISLAVGKFKKLMPVIVIAYVVSSALFLVTYFTDYAEESKQYYNRDFLDAVVKADGMEEYDRLYITGNLGWQFNQSATEILTQYACKIDAQYYQSEDYAQRYHYIYPEKSGAELAEIVGDGLMVLYEEDLEYLQFPYEIIDEVGEYSLVVTQG
;
A
#
# COMPACT_ATOMS: atom_id res chain seq x y z
N LEU A 1 10.79 -5.07 -8.62
CA LEU A 1 12.12 -4.43 -8.76
C LEU A 1 12.36 -3.37 -7.69
N ILE A 2 11.43 -2.43 -7.45
CA ILE A 2 11.58 -1.35 -6.45
C ILE A 2 11.76 -1.93 -5.04
N SER A 3 10.98 -2.94 -4.69
CA SER A 3 11.07 -3.62 -3.40
C SER A 3 12.40 -4.36 -3.20
N CYS A 4 12.99 -4.93 -4.27
CA CYS A 4 14.36 -5.48 -4.22
C CYS A 4 15.39 -4.36 -3.98
N GLY A 5 15.21 -3.20 -4.60
CA GLY A 5 16.05 -2.03 -4.34
C GLY A 5 15.96 -1.56 -2.88
N ALA A 6 14.78 -1.63 -2.27
CA ALA A 6 14.58 -1.29 -0.87
C ALA A 6 15.34 -2.23 0.09
N VAL A 7 15.48 -3.52 -0.23
CA VAL A 7 16.32 -4.46 0.55
C VAL A 7 17.77 -3.98 0.61
N ALA A 8 18.34 -3.58 -0.54
CA ALA A 8 19.68 -3.02 -0.60
C ALA A 8 19.79 -1.66 0.12
N LEU A 9 18.78 -0.80 -0.03
CA LEU A 9 18.72 0.48 0.68
C LEU A 9 18.68 0.30 2.20
N MET A 10 18.01 -0.72 2.71
CA MET A 10 17.98 -1.01 4.14
C MET A 10 19.37 -1.35 4.70
N TYR A 11 20.20 -2.05 3.93
CA TYR A 11 21.62 -2.22 4.28
C TYR A 11 22.32 -0.86 4.39
N LEU A 12 22.21 -0.04 3.34
CA LEU A 12 22.92 1.25 3.26
C LEU A 12 22.46 2.23 4.36
N VAL A 13 21.18 2.27 4.66
CA VAL A 13 20.62 3.11 5.73
C VAL A 13 21.10 2.64 7.09
N ALA A 14 21.07 1.33 7.36
CA ALA A 14 21.48 0.78 8.63
C ALA A 14 23.00 0.88 8.85
N GLU A 15 23.81 0.66 7.80
CA GLU A 15 25.26 0.88 7.83
C GLU A 15 25.57 2.34 8.19
N LYS A 16 24.89 3.29 7.56
CA LYS A 16 25.08 4.72 7.80
C LYS A 16 24.67 5.16 9.20
N LEU A 17 23.59 4.60 9.74
CA LEU A 17 23.07 4.94 11.08
C LEU A 17 23.84 4.24 12.20
N PHE A 18 24.29 3.02 11.97
CA PHE A 18 24.87 2.14 12.98
C PHE A 18 26.24 1.62 12.55
N ASP A 19 26.28 0.46 11.87
CA ASP A 19 27.46 -0.19 11.34
C ASP A 19 27.09 -1.26 10.27
N GLU A 20 28.09 -1.80 9.59
CA GLU A 20 27.97 -2.82 8.55
C GLU A 20 27.23 -4.08 9.04
N ARG A 21 27.50 -4.52 10.27
CA ARG A 21 26.87 -5.73 10.84
C ARG A 21 25.37 -5.55 10.97
N ILE A 22 24.93 -4.39 11.48
CA ILE A 22 23.50 -4.07 11.61
C ILE A 22 22.90 -3.89 10.20
N GLY A 23 23.67 -3.37 9.25
CA GLY A 23 23.29 -3.30 7.84
C GLY A 23 22.93 -4.66 7.26
N LEU A 24 23.78 -5.66 7.44
CA LEU A 24 23.51 -7.03 6.97
C LEU A 24 22.30 -7.65 7.64
N ILE A 25 22.10 -7.44 8.94
CA ILE A 25 20.91 -7.93 9.66
C ILE A 25 19.65 -7.24 9.13
N ALA A 26 19.67 -5.92 8.96
CA ALA A 26 18.51 -5.17 8.43
C ALA A 26 18.14 -5.59 7.01
N MET A 27 19.14 -5.79 6.15
CA MET A 27 18.94 -6.31 4.78
C MET A 27 18.28 -7.69 4.79
N LEU A 28 18.82 -8.63 5.58
CA LEU A 28 18.27 -9.98 5.70
C LEU A 28 16.83 -9.94 6.23
N LEU A 29 16.60 -9.23 7.34
CA LEU A 29 15.26 -9.08 7.91
C LEU A 29 14.27 -8.50 6.90
N THR A 30 14.66 -7.52 6.11
CA THR A 30 13.81 -6.92 5.08
C THR A 30 13.49 -7.93 3.98
N ALA A 31 14.50 -8.69 3.53
CA ALA A 31 14.33 -9.67 2.45
C ALA A 31 13.34 -10.81 2.80
N ILE A 32 13.32 -11.24 4.08
CA ILE A 32 12.45 -12.33 4.53
C ILE A 32 11.17 -11.84 5.23
N ASN A 33 10.96 -10.53 5.33
CA ASN A 33 9.85 -9.95 6.08
C ASN A 33 8.50 -10.23 5.41
N PRO A 34 7.46 -10.69 6.14
CA PRO A 34 6.14 -10.98 5.56
C PRO A 34 5.49 -9.76 4.91
N TRP A 35 5.47 -8.61 5.58
CA TRP A 35 4.94 -7.37 5.03
C TRP A 35 5.65 -6.99 3.72
N GLN A 36 6.98 -6.94 3.71
CA GLN A 36 7.76 -6.59 2.52
C GLN A 36 7.51 -7.57 1.36
N PHE A 37 7.43 -8.87 1.66
CA PHE A 37 7.19 -9.91 0.66
C PHE A 37 5.79 -9.76 0.04
N MET A 38 4.73 -9.64 0.85
CA MET A 38 3.35 -9.54 0.38
C MET A 38 3.12 -8.24 -0.38
N GLN A 39 3.55 -7.08 0.18
CA GLN A 39 3.38 -5.78 -0.45
C GLN A 39 4.16 -5.64 -1.77
N SER A 40 5.31 -6.32 -1.90
CA SER A 40 6.08 -6.31 -3.15
C SER A 40 5.39 -7.03 -4.32
N ARG A 41 4.40 -7.85 -4.04
CA ARG A 41 3.62 -8.63 -5.01
C ARG A 41 2.22 -8.04 -5.26
N TRP A 42 1.83 -7.07 -4.49
CA TRP A 42 0.56 -6.38 -4.62
C TRP A 42 0.75 -4.96 -5.15
N SER A 43 0.33 -4.72 -6.39
CA SER A 43 0.57 -3.48 -7.14
C SER A 43 -0.39 -2.35 -6.74
N LEU A 44 -0.34 -1.94 -5.48
CA LEU A 44 -1.03 -0.74 -4.99
C LEU A 44 -0.10 0.49 -5.03
N ASP A 45 -0.69 1.66 -5.27
CA ASP A 45 -0.02 2.95 -5.24
C ASP A 45 0.66 3.22 -3.89
N CYS A 46 -0.06 2.98 -2.79
CA CYS A 46 0.46 3.17 -1.44
C CYS A 46 1.71 2.32 -1.12
N ASN A 47 1.91 1.20 -1.81
CA ASN A 47 3.08 0.34 -1.61
C ASN A 47 4.36 0.94 -2.19
N LEU A 48 4.26 1.90 -3.10
CA LEU A 48 5.41 2.62 -3.63
C LEU A 48 5.95 3.67 -2.63
N PHE A 49 5.08 4.26 -1.82
CA PHE A 49 5.41 5.34 -0.90
C PHE A 49 6.56 5.03 0.06
N PRO A 50 6.56 3.91 0.84
CA PRO A 50 7.66 3.61 1.76
C PRO A 50 9.02 3.46 1.08
N HIS A 51 9.03 2.93 -0.15
CA HIS A 51 10.26 2.69 -0.91
C HIS A 51 10.91 3.99 -1.38
N VAL A 52 10.09 4.90 -1.94
CA VAL A 52 10.56 6.23 -2.38
C VAL A 52 10.98 7.07 -1.17
N PHE A 53 10.23 6.99 -0.07
CA PHE A 53 10.59 7.65 1.18
C PHE A 53 11.92 7.12 1.74
N LEU A 54 12.15 5.80 1.72
CA LEU A 54 13.41 5.19 2.17
C LEU A 54 14.61 5.68 1.36
N LEU A 55 14.46 5.81 0.04
CA LEU A 55 15.50 6.39 -0.82
C LEU A 55 15.75 7.85 -0.47
N ALA A 56 14.69 8.66 -0.34
CA ALA A 56 14.79 10.05 0.07
C ALA A 56 15.47 10.19 1.43
N PHE A 57 15.13 9.31 2.38
CA PHE A 57 15.71 9.25 3.70
C PHE A 57 17.21 8.89 3.68
N TYR A 58 17.62 7.92 2.87
CA TYR A 58 19.03 7.60 2.68
C TYR A 58 19.81 8.80 2.14
N LEU A 59 19.28 9.45 1.12
CA LEU A 59 19.88 10.66 0.55
C LEU A 59 19.93 11.81 1.56
N LEU A 60 18.92 11.95 2.44
CA LEU A 60 18.91 12.90 3.54
C LEU A 60 20.09 12.66 4.49
N LEU A 61 20.33 11.41 4.90
CA LEU A 61 21.45 11.04 5.77
C LEU A 61 22.82 11.37 5.12
N LEU A 62 22.98 11.06 3.82
CA LEU A 62 24.17 11.45 3.06
C LEU A 62 24.29 12.97 2.92
N GLY A 63 23.16 13.66 2.84
CA GLY A 63 23.06 15.11 2.70
C GLY A 63 23.55 15.88 3.92
N LEU A 64 23.57 15.27 5.10
CA LEU A 64 24.19 15.87 6.29
C LEU A 64 25.69 16.07 6.10
N GLU A 65 26.36 15.21 5.34
CA GLU A 65 27.78 15.30 5.03
C GLU A 65 28.06 16.05 3.70
N LYS A 66 27.26 15.75 2.66
CA LYS A 66 27.47 16.30 1.31
C LYS A 66 26.17 16.91 0.79
N ARG A 67 26.07 18.23 0.77
CA ARG A 67 24.85 19.00 0.46
C ARG A 67 24.14 18.63 -0.85
N ARG A 68 24.88 18.16 -1.87
CA ARG A 68 24.27 17.71 -3.14
C ARG A 68 23.24 16.60 -2.92
N TYR A 69 23.46 15.69 -1.98
CA TYR A 69 22.52 14.62 -1.65
C TYR A 69 21.31 15.15 -0.86
N LEU A 70 21.49 16.21 -0.05
CA LEU A 70 20.38 16.86 0.62
C LEU A 70 19.40 17.46 -0.39
N TYR A 71 19.91 18.16 -1.41
CA TYR A 71 19.06 18.71 -2.47
C TYR A 71 18.36 17.62 -3.28
N LEU A 72 19.08 16.54 -3.60
CA LEU A 72 18.49 15.40 -4.29
C LEU A 72 17.42 14.72 -3.44
N SER A 73 17.61 14.61 -2.10
CA SER A 73 16.60 14.03 -1.22
C SER A 73 15.28 14.81 -1.25
N MET A 74 15.30 16.12 -1.42
CA MET A 74 14.10 16.95 -1.51
C MET A 74 13.27 16.64 -2.74
N ILE A 75 13.93 16.32 -3.86
CA ILE A 75 13.25 15.88 -5.08
C ILE A 75 12.51 14.56 -4.80
N PHE A 76 13.17 13.58 -4.19
CA PHE A 76 12.54 12.29 -3.87
C PHE A 76 11.46 12.41 -2.79
N PHE A 77 11.62 13.29 -1.80
CA PHE A 77 10.52 13.58 -0.87
C PHE A 77 9.33 14.22 -1.57
N GLY A 78 9.55 15.12 -2.53
CA GLY A 78 8.47 15.68 -3.37
C GLY A 78 7.77 14.61 -4.21
N LEU A 79 8.53 13.66 -4.78
CA LEU A 79 7.97 12.54 -5.55
C LEU A 79 7.09 11.60 -4.73
N THR A 80 7.25 11.54 -3.40
CA THR A 80 6.36 10.73 -2.55
C THR A 80 4.90 11.13 -2.64
N PHE A 81 4.58 12.39 -2.99
CA PHE A 81 3.21 12.88 -3.13
C PHE A 81 2.45 12.18 -4.26
N TYR A 82 3.18 11.81 -5.32
CA TYR A 82 2.63 11.05 -6.46
C TYR A 82 2.49 9.55 -6.18
N CYS A 83 3.10 9.08 -5.08
CA CYS A 83 2.97 7.69 -4.67
C CYS A 83 1.72 7.45 -3.82
N TYR A 84 1.39 8.39 -2.91
CA TYR A 84 0.25 8.23 -2.01
C TYR A 84 -0.16 9.57 -1.36
N GLY A 85 -1.42 9.93 -1.45
CA GLY A 85 -1.92 11.24 -1.00
C GLY A 85 -1.63 11.60 0.47
N ILE A 86 -1.52 10.61 1.37
CA ILE A 86 -1.17 10.85 2.78
C ILE A 86 0.26 11.37 2.97
N ALA A 87 1.13 11.19 1.96
CA ALA A 87 2.49 11.73 1.97
C ALA A 87 2.50 13.26 2.13
N ALA A 88 1.49 13.95 1.57
CA ALA A 88 1.37 15.40 1.68
C ALA A 88 1.38 15.88 3.14
N TYR A 89 0.72 15.16 4.04
CA TYR A 89 0.65 15.49 5.46
C TYR A 89 1.84 14.97 6.26
N SER A 90 2.28 13.76 5.96
CA SER A 90 3.30 13.07 6.75
C SER A 90 4.71 13.54 6.41
N VAL A 91 5.05 13.65 5.13
CA VAL A 91 6.38 14.07 4.67
C VAL A 91 6.60 15.55 4.98
N THR A 92 5.58 16.39 4.77
CA THR A 92 5.67 17.82 5.10
C THR A 92 5.94 18.03 6.59
N ALA A 93 5.21 17.30 7.46
CA ALA A 93 5.42 17.37 8.92
C ALA A 93 6.83 16.89 9.30
N PHE A 94 7.29 15.77 8.73
CA PHE A 94 8.63 15.24 8.94
C PHE A 94 9.72 16.26 8.57
N LEU A 95 9.66 16.78 7.35
CA LEU A 95 10.66 17.73 6.86
C LEU A 95 10.64 19.04 7.66
N PHE A 96 9.45 19.54 7.99
CA PHE A 96 9.31 20.77 8.77
C PHE A 96 10.02 20.64 10.12
N VAL A 97 9.74 19.60 10.89
CA VAL A 97 10.37 19.36 12.21
C VAL A 97 11.88 19.13 12.05
N PHE A 98 12.30 18.34 11.06
CA PHE A 98 13.69 18.04 10.80
C PHE A 98 14.51 19.30 10.43
N PHE A 99 13.97 20.15 9.55
CA PHE A 99 14.66 21.37 9.14
C PHE A 99 14.71 22.42 10.25
N ILE A 100 13.66 22.56 11.08
CA ILE A 100 13.71 23.42 12.27
C ILE A 100 14.85 22.97 13.19
N TRP A 101 14.96 21.66 13.46
CA TRP A 101 16.05 21.12 14.25
C TRP A 101 17.43 21.46 13.65
N CYS A 102 17.62 21.20 12.34
CA CYS A 102 18.88 21.43 11.65
C CYS A 102 19.29 22.92 11.67
N LEU A 103 18.32 23.83 11.49
CA LEU A 103 18.55 25.27 11.57
C LEU A 103 18.88 25.69 13.00
N TRP A 104 18.14 25.21 13.98
CA TRP A 104 18.38 25.50 15.40
C TRP A 104 19.76 25.02 15.88
N LYS A 105 20.16 23.85 15.42
CA LYS A 105 21.48 23.28 15.74
C LYS A 105 22.62 23.74 14.82
N HIS A 106 22.38 24.70 13.96
CA HIS A 106 23.34 25.22 12.98
C HIS A 106 23.96 24.17 12.05
N GLN A 107 23.24 23.06 11.83
CA GLN A 107 23.63 22.00 10.88
C GLN A 107 23.43 22.43 9.41
N LEU A 108 22.56 23.41 9.19
CA LEU A 108 22.24 24.01 7.89
C LEU A 108 22.27 25.53 7.98
N LYS A 109 22.70 26.17 6.89
CA LYS A 109 22.51 27.62 6.70
C LYS A 109 21.07 27.88 6.24
N PHE A 110 20.51 29.02 6.59
CA PHE A 110 19.16 29.40 6.17
C PHE A 110 18.96 29.32 4.64
N ARG A 111 19.96 29.76 3.86
CA ARG A 111 19.91 29.69 2.37
C ARG A 111 19.83 28.23 1.87
N GLU A 112 20.52 27.30 2.50
CA GLU A 112 20.46 25.87 2.15
C GLU A 112 19.08 25.31 2.46
N GLY A 113 18.50 25.65 3.63
CA GLY A 113 17.14 25.28 4.00
C GLY A 113 16.09 25.85 3.04
N LEU A 114 16.24 27.11 2.64
CA LEU A 114 15.36 27.75 1.64
C LEU A 114 15.43 27.02 0.28
N LEU A 115 16.63 26.70 -0.19
CA LEU A 115 16.81 25.96 -1.45
C LEU A 115 16.16 24.56 -1.37
N CYS A 116 16.32 23.87 -0.23
CA CYS A 116 15.64 22.60 0.00
C CYS A 116 14.12 22.73 -0.06
N ALA A 117 13.56 23.75 0.59
CA ALA A 117 12.12 24.01 0.55
C ALA A 117 11.63 24.32 -0.87
N VAL A 118 12.36 25.14 -1.64
CA VAL A 118 12.02 25.46 -3.02
C VAL A 118 12.04 24.21 -3.90
N LEU A 119 13.08 23.37 -3.82
CA LEU A 119 13.16 22.12 -4.60
C LEU A 119 12.02 21.17 -4.27
N PHE A 120 11.73 20.98 -2.97
CA PHE A 120 10.61 20.16 -2.52
C PHE A 120 9.27 20.68 -3.06
N ILE A 121 9.02 21.99 -2.90
CA ILE A 121 7.77 22.61 -3.34
C ILE A 121 7.61 22.51 -4.86
N ILE A 122 8.64 22.77 -5.66
CA ILE A 122 8.56 22.66 -7.12
C ILE A 122 8.08 21.27 -7.55
N VAL A 123 8.63 20.23 -6.94
CA VAL A 123 8.26 18.84 -7.28
C VAL A 123 6.89 18.48 -6.74
N ALA A 124 6.55 18.86 -5.51
CA ALA A 124 5.30 18.50 -4.85
C ALA A 124 4.10 19.37 -5.30
N LEU A 125 4.34 20.54 -5.91
CA LEU A 125 3.32 21.54 -6.18
C LEU A 125 2.16 21.05 -7.05
N PRO A 126 2.38 20.33 -8.18
CA PRO A 126 1.27 19.88 -9.01
C PRO A 126 0.29 18.99 -8.22
N GLU A 127 0.80 17.99 -7.51
CA GLU A 127 -0.04 17.09 -6.71
C GLU A 127 -0.68 17.82 -5.52
N THR A 128 0.04 18.74 -4.88
CA THR A 128 -0.52 19.59 -3.82
C THR A 128 -1.71 20.42 -4.31
N ILE A 129 -1.65 20.93 -5.54
CA ILE A 129 -2.76 21.67 -6.15
C ILE A 129 -3.93 20.73 -6.43
N VAL A 130 -3.70 19.52 -7.00
CA VAL A 130 -4.75 18.51 -7.22
C VAL A 130 -5.45 18.15 -5.91
N LEU A 131 -4.68 17.87 -4.87
CA LEU A 131 -5.24 17.59 -3.53
C LEU A 131 -6.03 18.79 -2.99
N GLY A 132 -5.51 20.01 -3.19
CA GLY A 132 -6.15 21.25 -2.75
C GLY A 132 -7.49 21.52 -3.44
N ILE A 133 -7.55 21.48 -4.78
CA ILE A 133 -8.78 21.74 -5.55
C ILE A 133 -9.88 20.71 -5.23
N ASN A 134 -9.49 19.47 -4.94
CA ASN A 134 -10.42 18.41 -4.55
C ASN A 134 -10.88 18.58 -3.09
N ALA A 135 -9.96 18.94 -2.17
CA ALA A 135 -10.30 19.17 -0.76
C ALA A 135 -11.26 20.35 -0.54
N ILE A 136 -11.14 21.43 -1.33
CA ILE A 136 -12.01 22.61 -1.24
C ILE A 136 -13.23 22.52 -2.17
N HIS A 137 -13.43 21.39 -2.86
CA HIS A 137 -14.53 21.15 -3.81
C HIS A 137 -14.65 22.28 -4.85
N LEU A 138 -13.54 22.65 -5.49
CA LEU A 138 -13.49 23.77 -6.43
C LEU A 138 -14.44 23.60 -7.65
N GLY A 139 -14.81 22.35 -7.97
CA GLY A 139 -15.75 22.03 -9.05
C GLY A 139 -15.20 22.26 -10.45
N LYS A 140 -13.88 22.49 -10.59
CA LYS A 140 -13.24 22.81 -11.88
C LYS A 140 -11.90 22.10 -12.02
N THR A 141 -11.68 21.52 -13.18
CA THR A 141 -10.36 21.08 -13.65
C THR A 141 -9.55 22.31 -14.05
N ILE A 142 -8.28 22.33 -13.66
CA ILE A 142 -7.36 23.43 -14.03
C ILE A 142 -6.42 22.91 -15.11
N GLU A 143 -6.49 23.49 -16.30
CA GLU A 143 -5.62 23.17 -17.41
C GLU A 143 -4.46 24.16 -17.48
N THR A 144 -3.24 23.65 -17.64
CA THR A 144 -2.04 24.44 -17.86
C THR A 144 -1.36 23.97 -19.15
N PRO A 145 -0.43 24.75 -19.75
CA PRO A 145 0.30 24.31 -20.94
C PRO A 145 1.14 23.03 -20.74
N PHE A 146 1.42 22.65 -19.49
CA PHE A 146 2.32 21.54 -19.16
C PHE A 146 1.61 20.34 -18.55
N PHE A 147 0.49 20.52 -17.86
CA PHE A 147 -0.26 19.45 -17.19
C PHE A 147 -1.69 19.89 -16.85
N THR A 148 -2.58 18.92 -16.73
CA THR A 148 -3.98 19.11 -16.31
C THR A 148 -4.13 18.64 -14.87
N MET A 149 -4.66 19.52 -14.01
CA MET A 149 -5.00 19.20 -12.62
C MET A 149 -6.48 18.88 -12.53
N GLN A 150 -6.80 17.59 -12.52
CA GLN A 150 -8.17 17.13 -12.63
C GLN A 150 -8.93 17.29 -11.31
N TYR A 151 -10.18 17.74 -11.41
CA TYR A 151 -11.14 17.70 -10.33
C TYR A 151 -11.90 16.37 -10.33
N PHE A 152 -11.98 15.72 -9.18
CA PHE A 152 -12.67 14.45 -8.98
C PHE A 152 -13.79 14.65 -7.97
N PRO A 153 -15.07 14.80 -8.41
CA PRO A 153 -16.20 15.15 -7.52
C PRO A 153 -16.45 14.11 -6.43
N ASP A 154 -16.23 12.82 -6.73
CA ASP A 154 -16.58 11.69 -5.86
C ASP A 154 -15.36 11.07 -5.12
N SER A 155 -14.15 11.55 -5.36
CA SER A 155 -12.95 10.98 -4.76
C SER A 155 -12.59 11.63 -3.43
N LEU A 156 -13.40 11.46 -2.41
CA LEU A 156 -13.23 12.07 -1.09
C LEU A 156 -12.26 11.31 -0.17
N ARG A 157 -11.14 10.81 -0.68
CA ARG A 157 -10.06 10.29 0.20
C ARG A 157 -9.51 11.37 1.15
N SER A 158 -9.70 12.64 0.85
CA SER A 158 -9.39 13.75 1.76
C SER A 158 -10.33 13.84 2.97
N ALA A 159 -11.55 13.29 2.88
CA ALA A 159 -12.47 13.17 4.02
C ALA A 159 -12.04 12.09 5.03
N ASP A 160 -11.16 11.17 4.61
CA ASP A 160 -10.62 10.11 5.43
C ASP A 160 -9.50 10.56 6.38
N ILE A 161 -9.33 11.87 6.57
CA ILE A 161 -8.31 12.43 7.45
C ILE A 161 -8.93 13.05 8.68
N LEU A 162 -8.54 12.52 9.85
CA LEU A 162 -9.03 12.97 11.17
C LEU A 162 -8.82 14.46 11.42
N LEU A 163 -7.82 15.09 10.79
CA LEU A 163 -7.53 16.52 10.97
C LEU A 163 -8.68 17.43 10.49
N LEU A 164 -9.49 16.97 9.54
CA LEU A 164 -10.62 17.74 9.00
C LEU A 164 -11.89 17.57 9.86
N ASN A 165 -12.02 16.39 10.52
CA ASN A 165 -13.15 16.05 11.38
C ASN A 165 -12.64 15.47 12.70
N PHE A 166 -11.99 16.31 13.51
CA PHE A 166 -11.27 15.86 14.70
C PHE A 166 -12.20 15.27 15.78
N SER A 167 -11.81 14.08 16.26
CA SER A 167 -12.47 13.39 17.37
C SER A 167 -11.45 12.69 18.26
N PHE A 168 -11.46 12.99 19.57
CA PHE A 168 -10.60 12.28 20.54
C PHE A 168 -10.92 10.78 20.61
N ALA A 169 -12.20 10.40 20.48
CA ALA A 169 -12.61 9.01 20.46
C ALA A 169 -12.02 8.28 19.25
N GLN A 170 -12.01 8.92 18.05
CA GLN A 170 -11.40 8.36 16.86
C GLN A 170 -9.87 8.27 17.01
N LEU A 171 -9.23 9.30 17.58
CA LEU A 171 -7.80 9.28 17.85
C LEU A 171 -7.42 8.10 18.77
N GLY A 172 -8.23 7.84 19.81
CA GLY A 172 -8.05 6.67 20.69
C GLY A 172 -8.21 5.34 19.98
N ARG A 173 -9.23 5.21 19.10
CA ARG A 173 -9.42 4.02 18.25
C ARG A 173 -8.23 3.82 17.31
N ASN A 174 -7.75 4.90 16.67
CA ASN A 174 -6.60 4.84 15.77
C ASN A 174 -5.31 4.42 16.51
N ALA A 175 -5.07 4.98 17.70
CA ALA A 175 -3.91 4.61 18.53
C ALA A 175 -3.94 3.12 18.91
N TRP A 176 -5.12 2.60 19.29
CA TRP A 176 -5.31 1.19 19.58
C TRP A 176 -5.14 0.31 18.34
N ALA A 177 -5.76 0.70 17.22
CA ALA A 177 -5.63 -0.02 15.96
C ALA A 177 -4.16 -0.08 15.49
N LEU A 178 -3.44 1.05 15.52
CA LEU A 178 -2.02 1.10 15.22
C LEU A 178 -1.19 0.17 16.11
N PHE A 179 -1.42 0.25 17.43
CA PHE A 179 -0.73 -0.61 18.39
C PHE A 179 -1.02 -2.09 18.12
N SER A 180 -2.28 -2.45 17.90
CA SER A 180 -2.69 -3.83 17.68
C SER A 180 -2.13 -4.40 16.36
N ARG A 181 -2.11 -3.61 15.26
CA ARG A 181 -1.56 -4.04 13.97
C ARG A 181 -0.03 -4.19 14.02
N VAL A 182 0.65 -3.24 14.67
CA VAL A 182 2.11 -3.17 14.65
C VAL A 182 2.76 -4.04 15.72
N PHE A 183 2.26 -4.02 16.97
CA PHE A 183 2.93 -4.69 18.09
C PHE A 183 2.26 -6.01 18.49
N LEU A 184 0.93 -6.08 18.41
CA LEU A 184 0.23 -7.35 18.64
C LEU A 184 0.13 -8.21 17.36
N GLN A 185 0.52 -7.65 16.21
CA GLN A 185 0.55 -8.31 14.91
C GLN A 185 -0.83 -8.86 14.50
N LEU A 186 -1.92 -8.20 14.93
CA LEU A 186 -3.26 -8.61 14.57
C LEU A 186 -3.55 -8.28 13.10
N PRO A 187 -4.22 -9.19 12.36
CA PRO A 187 -4.60 -8.95 10.97
C PRO A 187 -5.62 -7.82 10.85
N ASP A 188 -5.71 -7.21 9.68
CA ASP A 188 -6.74 -6.23 9.30
C ASP A 188 -7.52 -6.71 8.07
N ILE A 189 -6.97 -6.57 6.89
CA ILE A 189 -7.55 -7.09 5.65
C ILE A 189 -6.68 -8.23 5.10
N PHE A 190 -7.31 -9.13 4.35
CA PHE A 190 -6.70 -10.35 3.84
C PHE A 190 -5.34 -10.12 3.16
N PHE A 191 -5.25 -9.11 2.31
CA PHE A 191 -4.05 -8.84 1.49
C PHE A 191 -2.84 -8.32 2.27
N ASN A 192 -3.02 -7.87 3.51
CA ASN A 192 -1.99 -7.17 4.26
C ASN A 192 -1.05 -8.07 5.05
N SER A 193 -1.57 -9.17 5.57
CA SER A 193 -0.78 -10.10 6.39
C SER A 193 -1.48 -11.44 6.55
N ILE A 194 -0.70 -12.49 6.66
CA ILE A 194 -1.19 -13.82 7.09
C ILE A 194 -1.22 -13.82 8.62
N PRO A 195 -2.38 -14.09 9.26
CA PRO A 195 -2.56 -13.94 10.71
C PRO A 195 -1.53 -14.68 11.57
N ALA A 196 -1.10 -15.88 11.14
CA ALA A 196 -0.13 -16.69 11.86
C ALA A 196 1.27 -16.05 11.98
N PHE A 197 1.64 -15.13 11.07
CA PHE A 197 2.97 -14.55 11.00
C PHE A 197 3.01 -13.07 11.34
N GLY A 198 1.91 -12.34 11.11
CA GLY A 198 1.85 -10.90 11.22
C GLY A 198 2.74 -10.17 10.21
N PRO A 199 2.76 -8.83 10.19
CA PRO A 199 3.58 -8.06 9.25
C PRO A 199 5.09 -8.10 9.55
N LEU A 200 5.53 -8.36 10.80
CA LEU A 200 6.96 -8.31 11.19
C LEU A 200 7.53 -9.63 11.73
N TYR A 201 6.82 -10.73 11.66
CA TYR A 201 7.01 -11.92 12.51
C TYR A 201 6.94 -11.62 14.01
N HIS A 202 6.24 -12.44 14.75
CA HIS A 202 6.09 -12.32 16.22
C HIS A 202 7.44 -12.34 16.94
N VAL A 203 8.41 -13.11 16.42
CA VAL A 203 9.77 -13.18 16.97
C VAL A 203 10.52 -11.85 16.91
N SER A 204 10.15 -10.94 16.03
CA SER A 204 10.79 -9.62 15.89
C SER A 204 10.42 -8.67 17.02
N ILE A 205 9.22 -8.79 17.58
CA ILE A 205 8.64 -7.80 18.50
C ILE A 205 9.50 -7.52 19.75
N PRO A 206 10.05 -8.53 20.46
CA PRO A 206 10.94 -8.27 21.59
C PRO A 206 12.17 -7.44 21.18
N PHE A 207 12.75 -7.71 20.01
CA PHE A 207 13.92 -6.99 19.52
C PHE A 207 13.59 -5.56 19.07
N VAL A 208 12.41 -5.33 18.52
CA VAL A 208 11.89 -3.98 18.23
C VAL A 208 11.82 -3.16 19.51
N PHE A 209 11.26 -3.70 20.59
CA PHE A 209 11.19 -3.00 21.88
C PHE A 209 12.58 -2.71 22.47
N VAL A 210 13.49 -3.71 22.46
CA VAL A 210 14.88 -3.51 22.90
C VAL A 210 15.55 -2.41 22.06
N GLY A 211 15.37 -2.46 20.73
CA GLY A 211 15.91 -1.45 19.82
C GLY A 211 15.38 -0.05 20.13
N ILE A 212 14.05 0.11 20.24
CA ILE A 212 13.42 1.40 20.58
C ILE A 212 13.97 1.94 21.89
N ILE A 213 13.91 1.16 22.97
CA ILE A 213 14.31 1.62 24.31
C ILE A 213 15.77 2.06 24.35
N VAL A 214 16.67 1.21 23.84
CA VAL A 214 18.12 1.50 23.87
C VAL A 214 18.49 2.64 22.93
N PHE A 215 17.89 2.69 21.74
CA PHE A 215 18.13 3.75 20.77
C PHE A 215 17.66 5.11 21.33
N THR A 216 16.47 5.18 21.94
CA THR A 216 15.96 6.38 22.60
C THR A 216 16.89 6.84 23.72
N SER A 217 17.31 5.90 24.59
CA SER A 217 18.23 6.23 25.67
C SER A 217 19.56 6.77 25.16
N ARG A 218 20.06 6.24 24.02
CA ARG A 218 21.30 6.73 23.38
C ARG A 218 21.11 8.10 22.74
N LEU A 219 19.97 8.37 22.10
CA LEU A 219 19.67 9.68 21.53
C LEU A 219 19.81 10.81 22.53
N PHE A 220 19.27 10.63 23.75
CA PHE A 220 19.37 11.64 24.81
C PHE A 220 20.78 11.78 25.41
N LYS A 221 21.63 10.78 25.27
CA LYS A 221 23.00 10.79 25.78
C LYS A 221 24.03 11.21 24.73
N GLU A 222 23.63 11.25 23.45
CA GLU A 222 24.55 11.58 22.36
C GLU A 222 24.93 13.07 22.41
N LYS A 223 26.24 13.34 22.42
CA LYS A 223 26.78 14.70 22.49
C LYS A 223 27.21 15.26 21.14
N LYS A 224 27.50 14.35 20.16
CA LYS A 224 27.87 14.77 18.80
C LYS A 224 26.61 15.14 18.04
N ILE A 225 26.46 16.43 17.73
CA ILE A 225 25.26 16.98 17.07
C ILE A 225 24.94 16.27 15.75
N GLU A 226 25.96 15.93 14.94
CA GLU A 226 25.77 15.21 13.68
C GLU A 226 25.14 13.84 13.90
N LYS A 227 25.67 13.06 14.86
CA LYS A 227 25.12 11.74 15.21
C LYS A 227 23.73 11.85 15.83
N GLN A 228 23.52 12.84 16.69
CA GLN A 228 22.21 13.13 17.26
C GLN A 228 21.20 13.47 16.19
N THR A 229 21.58 14.25 15.16
CA THR A 229 20.72 14.60 14.02
C THR A 229 20.35 13.35 13.18
N GLN A 230 21.30 12.46 12.93
CA GLN A 230 21.02 11.18 12.25
C GLN A 230 20.03 10.31 13.06
N MET A 231 20.24 10.23 14.38
CA MET A 231 19.34 9.48 15.27
C MET A 231 17.95 10.10 15.33
N LEU A 232 17.88 11.44 15.36
CA LEU A 232 16.60 12.16 15.34
C LEU A 232 15.87 11.96 14.00
N ALA A 233 16.60 11.88 12.89
CA ALA A 233 16.01 11.58 11.59
C ALA A 233 15.34 10.20 11.59
N LEU A 234 15.96 9.15 12.14
CA LEU A 234 15.33 7.82 12.28
C LEU A 234 14.12 7.87 13.22
N TRP A 235 14.19 8.60 14.32
CA TRP A 235 13.04 8.85 15.19
C TRP A 235 11.91 9.57 14.45
N GLY A 236 12.25 10.61 13.69
CA GLY A 236 11.31 11.32 12.82
C GLY A 236 10.65 10.38 11.82
N PHE A 237 11.41 9.45 11.22
CA PHE A 237 10.87 8.43 10.32
C PHE A 237 9.82 7.54 11.03
N LEU A 238 10.14 7.02 12.22
CA LEU A 238 9.20 6.22 13.02
C LEU A 238 7.95 7.04 13.40
N VAL A 239 8.15 8.27 13.88
CA VAL A 239 7.06 9.17 14.27
C VAL A 239 6.18 9.52 13.07
N THR A 240 6.73 9.62 11.86
CA THR A 240 5.97 9.82 10.63
C THR A 240 4.97 8.69 10.41
N GLY A 241 5.39 7.43 10.58
CA GLY A 241 4.48 6.27 10.48
C GLY A 241 3.40 6.27 11.58
N ILE A 242 3.77 6.63 12.81
CA ILE A 242 2.81 6.79 13.91
C ILE A 242 1.82 7.92 13.60
N TRP A 243 2.30 9.06 13.11
CA TRP A 243 1.48 10.20 12.73
C TRP A 243 0.45 9.83 11.65
N VAL A 244 0.89 9.13 10.60
CA VAL A 244 -0.02 8.60 9.57
C VAL A 244 -1.13 7.77 10.20
N GLY A 245 -0.80 6.83 11.08
CA GLY A 245 -1.79 6.00 11.75
C GLY A 245 -2.76 6.78 12.62
N LEU A 246 -2.30 7.84 13.29
CA LEU A 246 -3.15 8.65 14.14
C LEU A 246 -4.13 9.54 13.38
N ILE A 247 -3.72 10.08 12.21
CA ILE A 247 -4.54 11.02 11.43
C ILE A 247 -5.46 10.36 10.40
N THR A 248 -5.23 9.11 10.04
CA THR A 248 -6.06 8.36 9.09
C THR A 248 -7.39 7.95 9.76
N TYR A 249 -8.51 8.01 9.04
CA TYR A 249 -9.81 7.65 9.61
C TYR A 249 -9.91 6.16 9.93
N GLU A 250 -9.40 5.30 9.05
CA GLU A 250 -9.29 3.85 9.26
C GLU A 250 -7.84 3.40 9.20
N VAL A 251 -7.35 2.86 10.28
CA VAL A 251 -5.97 2.36 10.38
C VAL A 251 -5.89 0.95 9.84
N ASN A 252 -5.17 0.77 8.75
CA ASN A 252 -4.79 -0.54 8.23
C ASN A 252 -3.31 -0.55 7.82
N ILE A 253 -2.76 -1.75 7.61
CA ILE A 253 -1.33 -1.95 7.33
C ILE A 253 -0.89 -1.22 6.05
N ASN A 254 -1.73 -1.14 5.01
CA ASN A 254 -1.40 -0.40 3.79
C ASN A 254 -1.26 1.11 4.03
N ARG A 255 -2.14 1.68 4.86
CA ARG A 255 -2.12 3.11 5.14
C ARG A 255 -0.92 3.52 6.01
N VAL A 256 -0.48 2.63 6.90
CA VAL A 256 0.65 2.89 7.81
C VAL A 256 1.95 2.22 7.40
N ASN A 257 2.04 1.70 6.20
CA ASN A 257 3.14 0.87 5.72
C ASN A 257 4.54 1.50 5.86
N ILE A 258 4.63 2.82 5.85
CA ILE A 258 5.86 3.58 6.08
C ILE A 258 6.53 3.28 7.44
N ILE A 259 5.76 2.79 8.44
CA ILE A 259 6.27 2.51 9.79
C ILE A 259 7.21 1.29 9.83
N PHE A 260 7.09 0.37 8.86
CA PHE A 260 7.77 -0.92 8.96
C PHE A 260 9.28 -0.82 8.76
N TYR A 261 9.77 0.04 7.86
CA TYR A 261 11.22 0.20 7.68
C TYR A 261 11.95 0.68 8.94
N PRO A 262 11.55 1.76 9.62
CA PRO A 262 12.20 2.14 10.87
C PRO A 262 12.06 1.08 11.96
N LEU A 263 10.97 0.31 12.01
CA LEU A 263 10.82 -0.81 12.95
C LEU A 263 11.78 -1.97 12.63
N ILE A 264 11.99 -2.32 11.35
CA ILE A 264 12.97 -3.33 10.94
C ILE A 264 14.39 -2.87 11.27
N LEU A 265 14.73 -1.59 11.06
CA LEU A 265 16.03 -1.02 11.46
C LEU A 265 16.25 -1.14 12.97
N LEU A 266 15.25 -0.79 13.77
CA LEU A 266 15.32 -0.89 15.23
C LEU A 266 15.34 -2.35 15.71
N CYS A 267 14.64 -3.27 15.01
CA CYS A 267 14.72 -4.71 15.25
C CYS A 267 16.15 -5.23 15.02
N ALA A 268 16.75 -4.89 13.88
CA ALA A 268 18.14 -5.27 13.56
C ALA A 268 19.14 -4.77 14.61
N TYR A 269 18.94 -3.52 15.05
CA TYR A 269 19.71 -2.94 16.13
C TYR A 269 19.51 -3.70 17.45
N GLY A 270 18.26 -4.03 17.81
CA GLY A 270 17.92 -4.81 19.02
C GLY A 270 18.51 -6.22 19.00
N ILE A 271 18.48 -6.91 17.86
CA ILE A 271 19.13 -8.23 17.67
C ILE A 271 20.64 -8.08 17.86
N SER A 272 21.28 -7.08 17.25
CA SER A 272 22.72 -6.85 17.39
C SER A 272 23.12 -6.64 18.85
N LEU A 273 22.32 -5.89 19.62
CA LEU A 273 22.55 -5.67 21.05
C LEU A 273 22.38 -6.97 21.86
N ALA A 274 21.31 -7.72 21.60
CA ALA A 274 21.01 -8.98 22.30
C ALA A 274 22.12 -10.01 22.07
N VAL A 275 22.55 -10.20 20.82
CA VAL A 275 23.63 -11.12 20.45
C VAL A 275 24.98 -10.63 20.98
N GLY A 276 25.22 -9.32 20.98
CA GLY A 276 26.45 -8.73 21.56
C GLY A 276 26.59 -9.01 23.06
N LYS A 277 25.45 -9.01 23.79
CA LYS A 277 25.41 -9.33 25.21
C LYS A 277 25.38 -10.84 25.50
N PHE A 278 24.66 -11.61 24.69
CA PHE A 278 24.42 -13.03 24.89
C PHE A 278 24.70 -13.80 23.59
N LYS A 279 25.97 -14.14 23.31
CA LYS A 279 26.37 -14.82 22.07
C LYS A 279 25.60 -16.12 21.77
N LYS A 280 25.17 -16.84 22.82
CA LYS A 280 24.38 -18.08 22.69
C LYS A 280 22.96 -17.89 22.14
N LEU A 281 22.46 -16.65 22.09
CA LEU A 281 21.17 -16.33 21.47
C LEU A 281 21.22 -16.36 19.94
N MET A 282 22.39 -16.18 19.33
CA MET A 282 22.52 -16.08 17.87
C MET A 282 21.92 -17.30 17.14
N PRO A 283 22.30 -18.55 17.44
CA PRO A 283 21.69 -19.70 16.76
C PRO A 283 20.18 -19.82 17.00
N VAL A 284 19.70 -19.49 18.19
CA VAL A 284 18.26 -19.52 18.51
C VAL A 284 17.49 -18.51 17.65
N ILE A 285 18.00 -17.29 17.54
CA ILE A 285 17.42 -16.24 16.71
C ILE A 285 17.42 -16.67 15.24
N VAL A 286 18.53 -17.17 14.72
CA VAL A 286 18.66 -17.63 13.33
C VAL A 286 17.66 -18.75 13.05
N ILE A 287 17.60 -19.78 13.92
CA ILE A 287 16.64 -20.88 13.76
C ILE A 287 15.19 -20.36 13.78
N ALA A 288 14.86 -19.46 14.72
CA ALA A 288 13.51 -18.91 14.81
C ALA A 288 13.11 -18.17 13.52
N TYR A 289 13.99 -17.34 12.93
CA TYR A 289 13.70 -16.67 11.67
C TYR A 289 13.66 -17.61 10.47
N VAL A 290 14.55 -18.60 10.40
CA VAL A 290 14.55 -19.60 9.32
C VAL A 290 13.26 -20.42 9.36
N VAL A 291 12.85 -20.89 10.54
CA VAL A 291 11.59 -21.65 10.69
C VAL A 291 10.38 -20.76 10.36
N SER A 292 10.32 -19.55 10.92
CA SER A 292 9.19 -18.63 10.63
C SER A 292 9.10 -18.30 9.14
N SER A 293 10.23 -18.04 8.48
CA SER A 293 10.27 -17.71 7.05
C SER A 293 9.90 -18.92 6.18
N ALA A 294 10.39 -20.12 6.51
CA ALA A 294 10.04 -21.34 5.79
C ALA A 294 8.53 -21.64 5.90
N LEU A 295 7.98 -21.57 7.11
CA LEU A 295 6.55 -21.78 7.34
C LEU A 295 5.71 -20.71 6.63
N PHE A 296 6.12 -19.44 6.69
CA PHE A 296 5.46 -18.36 5.96
C PHE A 296 5.41 -18.63 4.45
N LEU A 297 6.53 -19.02 3.85
CA LEU A 297 6.58 -19.31 2.42
C LEU A 297 5.71 -20.51 2.05
N VAL A 298 5.73 -21.58 2.85
CA VAL A 298 4.83 -22.71 2.63
C VAL A 298 3.38 -22.25 2.66
N THR A 299 2.94 -21.61 3.75
CA THR A 299 1.55 -21.13 3.88
C THR A 299 1.18 -20.16 2.76
N TYR A 300 2.09 -19.25 2.37
CA TYR A 300 1.83 -18.27 1.32
C TYR A 300 1.59 -18.92 -0.05
N PHE A 301 2.33 -19.98 -0.39
CA PHE A 301 2.20 -20.66 -1.69
C PHE A 301 1.22 -21.84 -1.68
N THR A 302 0.63 -22.18 -0.54
CA THR A 302 -0.40 -23.21 -0.42
C THR A 302 -1.74 -22.60 0.02
N ASP A 303 -2.01 -22.56 1.31
CA ASP A 303 -3.31 -22.18 1.88
C ASP A 303 -3.72 -20.75 1.49
N TYR A 304 -2.81 -19.79 1.65
CA TYR A 304 -3.07 -18.39 1.28
C TYR A 304 -3.27 -18.22 -0.23
N ALA A 305 -2.51 -18.95 -1.05
CA ALA A 305 -2.67 -18.90 -2.51
C ALA A 305 -4.04 -19.43 -2.95
N GLU A 306 -4.53 -20.48 -2.29
CA GLU A 306 -5.86 -21.04 -2.57
C GLU A 306 -6.96 -20.08 -2.13
N GLU A 307 -6.90 -19.60 -0.89
CA GLU A 307 -7.86 -18.63 -0.34
C GLU A 307 -7.87 -17.31 -1.14
N SER A 308 -6.73 -16.89 -1.68
CA SER A 308 -6.61 -15.65 -2.44
C SER A 308 -7.39 -15.66 -3.76
N LYS A 309 -7.70 -16.83 -4.33
CA LYS A 309 -8.47 -16.94 -5.58
C LYS A 309 -9.81 -16.24 -5.49
N GLN A 310 -10.53 -16.44 -4.38
CA GLN A 310 -11.81 -15.77 -4.13
C GLN A 310 -11.65 -14.25 -4.06
N TYR A 311 -10.68 -13.74 -3.29
CA TYR A 311 -10.46 -12.30 -3.13
C TYR A 311 -9.95 -11.59 -4.40
N TYR A 312 -9.37 -12.33 -5.35
CA TYR A 312 -8.96 -11.82 -6.66
C TYR A 312 -9.97 -12.16 -7.76
N ASN A 313 -11.19 -12.58 -7.38
CA ASN A 313 -12.29 -12.90 -8.30
C ASN A 313 -11.90 -13.89 -9.40
N ARG A 314 -11.10 -14.93 -9.06
CA ARG A 314 -10.54 -15.86 -10.03
C ARG A 314 -11.62 -16.54 -10.86
N ASP A 315 -12.67 -17.01 -10.19
CA ASP A 315 -13.78 -17.72 -10.85
C ASP A 315 -14.53 -16.83 -11.82
N PHE A 316 -14.72 -15.53 -11.45
CA PHE A 316 -15.28 -14.54 -12.37
C PHE A 316 -14.41 -14.36 -13.61
N LEU A 317 -13.09 -14.19 -13.43
CA LEU A 317 -12.16 -13.99 -14.54
C LEU A 317 -12.18 -15.19 -15.50
N ASP A 318 -12.17 -16.41 -14.95
CA ASP A 318 -12.18 -17.64 -15.74
C ASP A 318 -13.53 -17.86 -16.44
N ALA A 319 -14.67 -17.51 -15.78
CA ALA A 319 -16.00 -17.58 -16.37
C ALA A 319 -16.15 -16.61 -17.56
N VAL A 320 -15.71 -15.37 -17.41
CA VAL A 320 -15.77 -14.37 -18.48
C VAL A 320 -14.89 -14.75 -19.66
N VAL A 321 -13.66 -15.22 -19.41
CA VAL A 321 -12.78 -15.70 -20.50
C VAL A 321 -13.38 -16.87 -21.25
N LYS A 322 -14.05 -17.79 -20.52
CA LYS A 322 -14.70 -18.95 -21.12
C LYS A 322 -15.89 -18.50 -21.97
N ALA A 323 -16.72 -17.59 -21.46
CA ALA A 323 -17.85 -17.01 -22.18
C ALA A 323 -17.41 -16.26 -23.44
N ASP A 324 -16.36 -15.46 -23.33
CA ASP A 324 -15.80 -14.70 -24.46
C ASP A 324 -15.27 -15.57 -25.59
N GLY A 325 -14.78 -16.78 -25.26
CA GLY A 325 -14.35 -17.79 -26.21
C GLY A 325 -15.47 -18.56 -26.91
N MET A 326 -16.73 -18.37 -26.52
CA MET A 326 -17.89 -19.01 -27.17
C MET A 326 -18.39 -18.14 -28.35
N GLU A 327 -17.83 -18.41 -29.54
CA GLU A 327 -18.07 -17.61 -30.75
C GLU A 327 -19.51 -17.72 -31.28
N GLU A 328 -20.30 -18.70 -30.82
CA GLU A 328 -21.70 -18.87 -31.18
C GLU A 328 -22.63 -17.81 -30.55
N TYR A 329 -22.15 -17.07 -29.55
CA TYR A 329 -22.91 -15.99 -28.89
C TYR A 329 -22.30 -14.63 -29.22
N ASP A 330 -23.05 -13.81 -29.96
CA ASP A 330 -22.63 -12.46 -30.35
C ASP A 330 -22.63 -11.48 -29.15
N ARG A 331 -23.46 -11.73 -28.13
CA ARG A 331 -23.67 -10.85 -26.98
C ARG A 331 -23.41 -11.58 -25.66
N LEU A 332 -22.64 -10.93 -24.81
CA LEU A 332 -22.34 -11.40 -23.45
C LEU A 332 -22.97 -10.47 -22.43
N TYR A 333 -23.78 -11.03 -21.54
CA TYR A 333 -24.45 -10.33 -20.46
C TYR A 333 -23.80 -10.70 -19.13
N ILE A 334 -22.99 -9.82 -18.56
CA ILE A 334 -22.11 -10.08 -17.44
C ILE A 334 -22.71 -9.45 -16.19
N THR A 335 -22.83 -10.24 -15.13
CA THR A 335 -23.34 -9.73 -13.84
C THR A 335 -22.41 -8.69 -13.23
N GLY A 336 -22.99 -7.71 -12.54
CA GLY A 336 -22.28 -6.80 -11.65
C GLY A 336 -21.94 -7.43 -10.28
N ASN A 337 -22.34 -8.68 -10.03
CA ASN A 337 -22.17 -9.37 -8.76
C ASN A 337 -20.80 -10.11 -8.70
N LEU A 338 -19.97 -9.75 -7.75
CA LEU A 338 -18.68 -10.39 -7.47
C LEU A 338 -18.73 -11.29 -6.22
N GLY A 339 -19.93 -11.66 -5.76
CA GLY A 339 -20.17 -12.45 -4.56
C GLY A 339 -20.04 -11.62 -3.27
N TRP A 340 -18.94 -10.90 -3.09
CA TRP A 340 -18.68 -10.06 -1.92
C TRP A 340 -19.09 -8.60 -2.09
N GLN A 341 -19.34 -8.15 -3.29
CA GLN A 341 -19.85 -6.81 -3.62
C GLN A 341 -20.53 -6.76 -4.97
N PHE A 342 -21.50 -5.86 -5.09
CA PHE A 342 -22.13 -5.49 -6.35
C PHE A 342 -21.44 -4.25 -6.91
N ASN A 343 -20.69 -4.38 -8.02
CA ASN A 343 -19.92 -3.25 -8.59
C ASN A 343 -19.69 -3.42 -10.10
N GLN A 344 -20.57 -2.84 -10.90
CA GLN A 344 -20.48 -2.89 -12.37
C GLN A 344 -19.14 -2.37 -12.91
N SER A 345 -18.62 -1.26 -12.37
CA SER A 345 -17.34 -0.71 -12.84
C SER A 345 -16.18 -1.66 -12.56
N ALA A 346 -16.24 -2.42 -11.45
CA ALA A 346 -15.24 -3.42 -11.15
C ALA A 346 -15.35 -4.62 -12.10
N THR A 347 -16.55 -5.14 -12.36
CA THR A 347 -16.74 -6.26 -13.29
C THR A 347 -16.35 -5.86 -14.71
N GLU A 348 -16.62 -4.63 -15.15
CA GLU A 348 -16.22 -4.10 -16.45
C GLU A 348 -14.69 -4.07 -16.59
N ILE A 349 -13.96 -3.52 -15.61
CA ILE A 349 -12.48 -3.48 -15.62
C ILE A 349 -11.89 -4.89 -15.56
N LEU A 350 -12.46 -5.78 -14.74
CA LEU A 350 -12.03 -7.17 -14.63
C LEU A 350 -12.24 -7.93 -15.95
N THR A 351 -13.36 -7.70 -16.64
CA THR A 351 -13.63 -8.25 -17.97
C THR A 351 -12.58 -7.80 -18.99
N GLN A 352 -12.30 -6.50 -19.04
CA GLN A 352 -11.27 -5.95 -19.94
C GLN A 352 -9.89 -6.58 -19.67
N TYR A 353 -9.54 -6.75 -18.39
CA TYR A 353 -8.31 -7.39 -17.98
C TYR A 353 -8.26 -8.87 -18.38
N ALA A 354 -9.33 -9.63 -18.11
CA ALA A 354 -9.39 -11.06 -18.36
C ALA A 354 -9.34 -11.39 -19.85
N CYS A 355 -10.17 -10.72 -20.67
CA CYS A 355 -10.27 -10.90 -22.10
C CYS A 355 -9.18 -10.14 -22.89
N LYS A 356 -8.26 -9.45 -22.19
CA LYS A 356 -7.16 -8.65 -22.77
C LYS A 356 -7.63 -7.61 -23.79
N ILE A 357 -8.74 -6.95 -23.49
CA ILE A 357 -9.37 -5.95 -24.35
C ILE A 357 -8.48 -4.71 -24.38
N ASP A 358 -8.06 -4.31 -25.58
CA ASP A 358 -7.28 -3.08 -25.75
C ASP A 358 -8.16 -1.82 -25.66
N ALA A 359 -7.52 -0.67 -25.39
CA ALA A 359 -8.23 0.58 -25.17
C ALA A 359 -8.96 1.10 -26.42
N GLN A 360 -8.51 0.75 -27.63
CA GLN A 360 -9.14 1.15 -28.89
C GLN A 360 -10.43 0.34 -29.12
N TYR A 361 -10.37 -0.98 -28.89
CA TYR A 361 -11.55 -1.83 -28.98
C TYR A 361 -12.58 -1.49 -27.91
N TYR A 362 -12.14 -1.23 -26.67
CA TYR A 362 -13.03 -0.79 -25.58
C TYR A 362 -13.85 0.47 -25.91
N GLN A 363 -13.30 1.39 -26.71
CA GLN A 363 -13.98 2.61 -27.14
C GLN A 363 -14.80 2.44 -28.42
N SER A 364 -14.86 1.25 -29.00
CA SER A 364 -15.58 0.96 -30.24
C SER A 364 -17.05 0.64 -30.01
N GLU A 365 -17.86 0.77 -31.06
CA GLU A 365 -19.26 0.33 -31.08
C GLU A 365 -19.35 -1.21 -30.94
N ASP A 366 -18.39 -1.94 -31.48
CA ASP A 366 -18.34 -3.41 -31.44
C ASP A 366 -18.24 -3.91 -29.99
N TYR A 367 -17.43 -3.25 -29.14
CA TYR A 367 -17.37 -3.56 -27.73
C TYR A 367 -18.72 -3.36 -27.05
N ALA A 368 -19.38 -2.23 -27.29
CA ALA A 368 -20.67 -1.90 -26.69
C ALA A 368 -21.79 -2.84 -27.18
N GLN A 369 -21.68 -3.43 -28.39
CA GLN A 369 -22.60 -4.44 -28.91
C GLN A 369 -22.38 -5.82 -28.31
N ARG A 370 -21.12 -6.18 -27.98
CA ARG A 370 -20.77 -7.50 -27.46
C ARG A 370 -20.91 -7.61 -25.93
N TYR A 371 -20.45 -6.62 -25.16
CA TYR A 371 -20.37 -6.71 -23.69
C TYR A 371 -21.42 -5.83 -23.02
N HIS A 372 -22.36 -6.47 -22.33
CA HIS A 372 -23.42 -5.82 -21.58
C HIS A 372 -23.30 -6.17 -20.10
N TYR A 373 -23.43 -5.18 -19.22
CA TYR A 373 -23.37 -5.39 -17.78
C TYR A 373 -24.76 -5.30 -17.17
N ILE A 374 -25.17 -6.34 -16.44
CA ILE A 374 -26.53 -6.53 -15.95
C ILE A 374 -26.60 -6.63 -14.42
N TYR A 375 -27.77 -6.33 -13.92
CA TYR A 375 -28.17 -6.49 -12.53
C TYR A 375 -29.42 -7.37 -12.45
N PRO A 376 -29.27 -8.71 -12.31
CA PRO A 376 -30.42 -9.62 -12.31
C PRO A 376 -31.49 -9.27 -11.28
N GLU A 377 -31.08 -8.86 -10.06
CA GLU A 377 -31.97 -8.40 -9.00
C GLU A 377 -32.89 -7.25 -9.42
N LYS A 378 -32.40 -6.34 -10.28
CA LYS A 378 -33.16 -5.15 -10.72
C LYS A 378 -33.94 -5.36 -11.99
N SER A 379 -33.51 -6.25 -12.87
CA SER A 379 -34.07 -6.45 -14.22
C SER A 379 -35.22 -7.45 -14.25
N GLY A 380 -35.27 -8.37 -13.29
CA GLY A 380 -36.39 -9.30 -13.10
C GLY A 380 -36.86 -10.00 -14.38
N ALA A 381 -38.18 -9.93 -14.65
CA ALA A 381 -38.79 -10.56 -15.81
C ALA A 381 -38.40 -9.92 -17.17
N GLU A 382 -37.97 -8.65 -17.18
CA GLU A 382 -37.49 -7.96 -18.39
C GLU A 382 -36.14 -8.48 -18.90
N LEU A 383 -35.40 -9.18 -18.05
CA LEU A 383 -34.06 -9.68 -18.40
C LEU A 383 -34.10 -10.67 -19.58
N ALA A 384 -35.12 -11.50 -19.66
CA ALA A 384 -35.27 -12.44 -20.78
C ALA A 384 -35.41 -11.74 -22.15
N GLU A 385 -36.16 -10.63 -22.21
CA GLU A 385 -36.32 -9.84 -23.45
C GLU A 385 -35.01 -9.08 -23.79
N ILE A 386 -34.29 -8.62 -22.79
CA ILE A 386 -33.01 -7.91 -22.96
C ILE A 386 -31.93 -8.84 -23.50
N VAL A 387 -31.84 -10.05 -22.93
CA VAL A 387 -30.79 -11.04 -23.26
C VAL A 387 -31.04 -11.70 -24.61
N GLY A 388 -32.32 -12.11 -24.88
CA GLY A 388 -32.68 -12.83 -26.11
C GLY A 388 -31.88 -14.11 -26.28
N ASP A 389 -31.10 -14.19 -27.34
CA ASP A 389 -30.19 -15.31 -27.70
C ASP A 389 -28.77 -15.15 -27.16
N GLY A 390 -28.51 -14.16 -26.33
CA GLY A 390 -27.19 -13.92 -25.75
C GLY A 390 -26.83 -14.86 -24.60
N LEU A 391 -25.54 -14.88 -24.27
CA LEU A 391 -24.98 -15.67 -23.17
C LEU A 391 -24.87 -14.80 -21.91
N MET A 392 -25.37 -15.30 -20.78
CA MET A 392 -25.24 -14.67 -19.47
C MET A 392 -24.10 -15.29 -18.68
N VAL A 393 -23.30 -14.48 -18.01
CA VAL A 393 -22.36 -14.88 -16.95
C VAL A 393 -22.93 -14.40 -15.64
N LEU A 394 -23.38 -15.31 -14.79
CA LEU A 394 -24.13 -15.02 -13.56
C LEU A 394 -23.40 -15.63 -12.35
N TYR A 395 -23.41 -14.91 -11.22
CA TYR A 395 -23.04 -15.48 -9.94
C TYR A 395 -24.16 -16.41 -9.44
N GLU A 396 -23.83 -17.44 -8.62
CA GLU A 396 -24.82 -18.45 -8.19
C GLU A 396 -26.11 -17.85 -7.58
N GLU A 397 -25.99 -16.80 -6.75
CA GLU A 397 -27.14 -16.11 -6.17
C GLU A 397 -28.00 -15.38 -7.21
N ASP A 398 -27.44 -14.97 -8.34
CA ASP A 398 -28.18 -14.26 -9.40
C ASP A 398 -29.24 -15.16 -10.06
N LEU A 399 -29.07 -16.48 -10.02
CA LEU A 399 -30.02 -17.44 -10.58
C LEU A 399 -31.38 -17.39 -9.89
N GLU A 400 -31.43 -16.98 -8.61
CA GLU A 400 -32.68 -16.84 -7.86
C GLU A 400 -33.60 -15.72 -8.42
N TYR A 401 -33.00 -14.74 -9.10
CA TYR A 401 -33.71 -13.60 -9.69
C TYR A 401 -34.24 -13.88 -11.09
N LEU A 402 -33.87 -15.02 -11.73
CA LEU A 402 -34.36 -15.37 -13.06
C LEU A 402 -35.83 -15.83 -13.02
N GLN A 403 -36.73 -15.06 -13.59
CA GLN A 403 -38.16 -15.33 -13.62
C GLN A 403 -38.63 -15.94 -14.96
N PHE A 404 -37.73 -16.59 -15.69
CA PHE A 404 -37.96 -17.21 -16.98
C PHE A 404 -37.22 -18.56 -17.08
N PRO A 405 -37.62 -19.46 -18.01
CA PRO A 405 -36.93 -20.69 -18.24
C PRO A 405 -35.53 -20.41 -18.78
N TYR A 406 -34.52 -21.09 -18.19
CA TYR A 406 -33.14 -20.96 -18.60
C TYR A 406 -32.44 -22.33 -18.59
N GLU A 407 -31.28 -22.38 -19.25
CA GLU A 407 -30.41 -23.54 -19.25
C GLU A 407 -29.00 -23.11 -18.84
N ILE A 408 -28.41 -23.84 -17.89
CA ILE A 408 -27.00 -23.69 -17.53
C ILE A 408 -26.21 -24.56 -18.48
N ILE A 409 -25.42 -23.93 -19.37
CA ILE A 409 -24.62 -24.64 -20.37
C ILE A 409 -23.24 -24.99 -19.82
N ASP A 410 -22.77 -24.27 -18.80
CA ASP A 410 -21.48 -24.53 -18.15
C ASP A 410 -21.39 -23.85 -16.79
N GLU A 411 -20.47 -24.31 -15.93
CA GLU A 411 -20.19 -23.75 -14.61
C GLU A 411 -18.68 -23.54 -14.41
N VAL A 412 -18.31 -22.43 -13.81
CA VAL A 412 -16.91 -22.05 -13.49
C VAL A 412 -16.85 -21.52 -12.06
N GLY A 413 -16.50 -22.38 -11.10
CA GLY A 413 -16.54 -22.04 -9.68
C GLY A 413 -17.95 -21.62 -9.26
N GLU A 414 -18.07 -20.41 -8.70
CA GLU A 414 -19.35 -19.83 -8.25
C GLU A 414 -20.16 -19.15 -9.38
N TYR A 415 -19.69 -19.23 -10.65
CA TYR A 415 -20.35 -18.62 -11.80
C TYR A 415 -20.91 -19.63 -12.76
N SER A 416 -22.11 -19.34 -13.28
CA SER A 416 -22.80 -20.14 -14.29
C SER A 416 -22.86 -19.39 -15.62
N LEU A 417 -22.66 -20.11 -16.71
CA LEU A 417 -22.90 -19.67 -18.08
C LEU A 417 -24.32 -20.11 -18.47
N VAL A 418 -25.19 -19.14 -18.72
CA VAL A 418 -26.64 -19.36 -18.79
C VAL A 418 -27.22 -18.80 -20.08
N VAL A 419 -28.14 -19.53 -20.70
CA VAL A 419 -28.93 -19.09 -21.87
C VAL A 419 -30.40 -19.14 -21.56
N THR A 420 -31.22 -18.32 -22.25
CA THR A 420 -32.66 -18.39 -22.19
C THR A 420 -33.14 -19.65 -22.91
N GLN A 421 -34.07 -20.38 -22.33
CA GLN A 421 -34.85 -21.39 -23.07
C GLN A 421 -35.96 -20.69 -23.82
N GLY A 422 -35.88 -20.73 -25.15
CA GLY A 422 -36.89 -20.14 -26.03
C GLY A 422 -38.26 -20.85 -26.01
#